data_b96e33d3e7ebdf972ad5250b10ed14c3
#
_entry.id   b96e33d3e7ebdf972ad5250b10ed14c3
#
_cell.length_a   1.000
_cell.length_b   1.000
_cell.length_c   1.000
_cell.angle_alpha   90.00
_cell.angle_beta   90.00
_cell.angle_gamma   90.00
#
_symmetry.space_group_name_H-M   'P 1'
#
loop_
_entity.id
_entity.type
_entity.pdbx_description
1 polymer ?
#
loop_
_entity_poly.entity_id
_entity_poly.type
_entity_poly.pdbx_seq_one_letter_code
_entity_poly.pdbx_strand_id
1 'polypeptide(L)'
;DPGAIGKIGNVELHEDEYAYDVALRLARNLMEEGAKVYIIIQDAKDGIRDDRYLNNSKRETCMGDAIPLNQVARLRQRCIKINELYRKDRKNYTYCRSIFLHVDSRSKRHQTDVFFYHAPNSANSKRLATTMKNTFESKYDKHQPNRGFTGTVGPRNLYVLANSTPAGVFVELGNIQNTFDQRRFVISSNRQALAKWMM
;
A
#
# COMPACT_ATOMS: atom_id res chain seq x y z
N ASP A 1 8.89 -2.39 10.40
CA ASP A 1 8.86 -0.93 10.63
C ASP A 1 7.53 -0.59 11.26
N PRO A 2 7.45 -0.05 12.46
CA PRO A 2 6.16 0.24 13.09
C PRO A 2 5.35 1.30 12.30
N GLY A 3 5.97 1.95 11.32
CA GLY A 3 5.31 2.98 10.55
C GLY A 3 4.84 4.16 11.41
N ALA A 4 3.87 4.90 10.90
CA ALA A 4 3.23 5.96 11.64
C ALA A 4 2.16 5.41 12.61
N ILE A 5 1.96 6.08 13.75
CA ILE A 5 0.95 5.73 14.74
C ILE A 5 -0.06 6.87 14.83
N GLY A 6 -1.33 6.57 14.51
CA GLY A 6 -2.47 7.45 14.76
C GLY A 6 -3.20 7.08 16.06
N LYS A 7 -4.17 7.89 16.48
CA LYS A 7 -5.00 7.60 17.66
C LYS A 7 -6.46 7.96 17.46
N ILE A 8 -7.34 7.11 17.99
CA ILE A 8 -8.77 7.41 18.18
C ILE A 8 -9.06 7.21 19.67
N GLY A 9 -9.28 8.30 20.38
CA GLY A 9 -9.33 8.24 21.84
C GLY A 9 -8.01 7.70 22.40
N ASN A 10 -8.07 6.63 23.18
CA ASN A 10 -6.90 5.95 23.76
C ASN A 10 -6.38 4.78 22.91
N VAL A 11 -7.00 4.48 21.76
CA VAL A 11 -6.62 3.36 20.91
C VAL A 11 -5.62 3.82 19.86
N GLU A 12 -4.51 3.12 19.76
CA GLU A 12 -3.48 3.35 18.72
C GLU A 12 -3.88 2.67 17.41
N LEU A 13 -3.58 3.37 16.31
CA LEU A 13 -3.74 2.87 14.95
C LEU A 13 -2.34 2.74 14.35
N HIS A 14 -1.93 1.53 14.03
CA HIS A 14 -0.60 1.24 13.48
C HIS A 14 -0.67 1.18 11.96
N GLU A 15 0.13 2.00 11.27
CA GLU A 15 0.16 2.10 9.80
C GLU A 15 0.35 0.75 9.14
N ASP A 16 1.33 -0.01 9.61
CA ASP A 16 1.72 -1.31 9.07
C ASP A 16 0.57 -2.32 9.08
N GLU A 17 -0.21 -2.36 10.16
CA GLU A 17 -1.34 -3.28 10.30
C GLU A 17 -2.46 -3.00 9.28
N TYR A 18 -2.83 -1.72 9.10
CA TYR A 18 -3.87 -1.33 8.15
C TYR A 18 -3.39 -1.46 6.70
N ALA A 19 -2.15 -1.08 6.42
CA ALA A 19 -1.55 -1.26 5.10
C ALA A 19 -1.45 -2.74 4.73
N TYR A 20 -1.10 -3.61 5.70
CA TYR A 20 -1.05 -5.06 5.51
C TYR A 20 -2.42 -5.67 5.22
N ASP A 21 -3.46 -5.30 5.99
CA ASP A 21 -4.82 -5.78 5.74
C ASP A 21 -5.32 -5.36 4.34
N VAL A 22 -5.05 -4.12 3.92
CA VAL A 22 -5.39 -3.66 2.56
C VAL A 22 -4.59 -4.45 1.50
N ALA A 23 -3.29 -4.74 1.77
CA ALA A 23 -2.47 -5.52 0.85
C ALA A 23 -2.99 -6.95 0.67
N LEU A 24 -3.42 -7.61 1.75
CA LEU A 24 -4.00 -8.94 1.69
C LEU A 24 -5.33 -8.97 0.92
N ARG A 25 -6.18 -7.95 1.12
CA ARG A 25 -7.44 -7.80 0.35
C ARG A 25 -7.16 -7.57 -1.13
N LEU A 26 -6.19 -6.74 -1.46
CA LEU A 26 -5.75 -6.52 -2.85
C LEU A 26 -5.21 -7.82 -3.45
N ALA A 27 -4.37 -8.53 -2.73
CA ALA A 27 -3.82 -9.81 -3.17
C ALA A 27 -4.93 -10.82 -3.49
N ARG A 28 -5.91 -10.97 -2.59
CA ARG A 28 -7.07 -11.83 -2.82
C ARG A 28 -7.82 -11.44 -4.09
N ASN A 29 -8.17 -10.16 -4.23
CA ASN A 29 -8.90 -9.67 -5.40
C ASN A 29 -8.13 -9.93 -6.71
N LEU A 30 -6.81 -9.68 -6.72
CA LEU A 30 -5.97 -9.93 -7.90
C LEU A 30 -5.86 -11.43 -8.22
N MET A 31 -5.78 -12.30 -7.21
CA MET A 31 -5.74 -13.75 -7.40
C MET A 31 -7.07 -14.29 -7.93
N GLU A 32 -8.20 -13.76 -7.50
CA GLU A 32 -9.54 -14.07 -8.02
C GLU A 32 -9.66 -13.74 -9.52
N GLU A 33 -8.91 -12.73 -10.01
CA GLU A 33 -8.80 -12.37 -11.42
C GLU A 33 -7.65 -13.10 -12.16
N GLY A 34 -7.05 -14.10 -11.54
CA GLY A 34 -6.04 -14.97 -12.14
C GLY A 34 -4.60 -14.44 -12.08
N ALA A 35 -4.33 -13.36 -11.33
CA ALA A 35 -2.98 -12.87 -11.17
C ALA A 35 -2.16 -13.76 -10.22
N LYS A 36 -0.86 -13.90 -10.51
CA LYS A 36 0.11 -14.45 -9.57
C LYS A 36 0.59 -13.34 -8.65
N VAL A 37 0.37 -13.48 -7.36
CA VAL A 37 0.69 -12.46 -6.36
C VAL A 37 1.73 -12.97 -5.36
N TYR A 38 2.66 -12.11 -4.99
CA TYR A 38 3.63 -12.33 -3.94
C TYR A 38 3.48 -11.27 -2.86
N ILE A 39 3.28 -11.67 -1.62
CA ILE A 39 3.34 -10.81 -0.46
C ILE A 39 4.77 -10.83 0.06
N ILE A 40 5.44 -9.69 0.02
CA ILE A 40 6.87 -9.57 0.38
C ILE A 40 7.06 -9.52 1.90
N ILE A 41 6.21 -8.75 2.59
CA ILE A 41 6.19 -8.71 4.05
C ILE A 41 5.02 -9.55 4.52
N GLN A 42 5.28 -10.52 5.37
CA GLN A 42 4.31 -11.54 5.77
C GLN A 42 4.24 -11.65 7.29
N ASP A 43 3.04 -11.71 7.85
CA ASP A 43 2.79 -12.23 9.19
C ASP A 43 2.07 -13.58 9.08
N ALA A 44 2.65 -14.63 9.64
CA ALA A 44 2.12 -16.00 9.53
C ALA A 44 0.81 -16.21 10.30
N LYS A 45 0.45 -15.30 11.20
CA LYS A 45 -0.75 -15.40 12.04
C LYS A 45 -1.85 -14.43 11.65
N ASP A 46 -1.49 -13.30 11.04
CA ASP A 46 -2.45 -12.26 10.69
C ASP A 46 -2.91 -12.40 9.25
N GLY A 47 -4.19 -12.73 9.09
CA GLY A 47 -4.90 -12.74 7.81
C GLY A 47 -5.66 -11.44 7.56
N ILE A 48 -6.65 -11.50 6.68
CA ILE A 48 -7.62 -10.40 6.49
C ILE A 48 -8.47 -10.30 7.75
N ARG A 49 -8.58 -9.10 8.31
CA ARG A 49 -9.29 -8.84 9.57
C ARG A 49 -10.40 -7.81 9.34
N ASP A 50 -11.60 -8.08 9.87
CA ASP A 50 -12.73 -7.15 9.78
C ASP A 50 -12.88 -6.25 11.01
N ASP A 51 -12.03 -6.46 12.01
CA ASP A 51 -12.01 -5.66 13.22
C ASP A 51 -11.78 -4.17 12.93
N ARG A 52 -12.39 -3.33 13.74
CA ARG A 52 -12.23 -1.88 13.69
C ARG A 52 -10.81 -1.46 14.05
N TYR A 53 -10.27 -2.08 15.10
CA TYR A 53 -8.94 -1.80 15.63
C TYR A 53 -8.09 -3.05 15.43
N LEU A 54 -7.01 -2.90 14.68
CA LEU A 54 -6.09 -3.99 14.40
C LEU A 54 -4.98 -3.99 15.42
N ASN A 55 -4.78 -5.12 16.09
CA ASN A 55 -3.72 -5.27 17.08
C ASN A 55 -2.36 -5.23 16.40
N ASN A 56 -1.43 -4.51 17.01
CA ASN A 56 -0.05 -4.45 16.53
C ASN A 56 0.61 -5.82 16.65
N SER A 57 1.22 -6.26 15.57
CA SER A 57 2.06 -7.44 15.48
C SER A 57 3.53 -7.03 15.34
N LYS A 58 4.44 -7.92 15.70
CA LYS A 58 5.90 -7.78 15.50
C LYS A 58 6.52 -9.11 15.06
N ARG A 59 5.72 -9.89 14.33
CA ARG A 59 6.12 -11.24 13.86
C ARG A 59 6.38 -11.28 12.37
N GLU A 60 6.40 -10.11 11.75
CA GLU A 60 6.57 -9.99 10.31
C GLU A 60 7.92 -10.52 9.87
N THR A 61 7.92 -11.16 8.72
CA THR A 61 9.11 -11.62 8.02
C THR A 61 9.12 -11.07 6.60
N CYS A 62 10.29 -10.99 6.01
CA CYS A 62 10.44 -10.71 4.59
C CYS A 62 10.56 -12.04 3.83
N MET A 63 9.41 -12.61 3.44
CA MET A 63 9.33 -13.93 2.77
C MET A 63 10.02 -15.04 3.59
N GLY A 64 9.74 -15.08 4.89
CA GLY A 64 10.31 -16.05 5.83
C GLY A 64 11.61 -15.63 6.49
N ASP A 65 12.33 -14.64 5.96
CA ASP A 65 13.55 -14.13 6.54
C ASP A 65 13.28 -13.06 7.61
N ALA A 66 14.09 -13.03 8.66
CA ALA A 66 14.02 -11.99 9.68
C ALA A 66 14.26 -10.59 9.07
N ILE A 67 13.50 -9.62 9.54
CA ILE A 67 13.60 -8.23 9.08
C ILE A 67 14.72 -7.51 9.86
N PRO A 68 15.73 -6.93 9.19
CA PRO A 68 16.79 -6.18 9.86
C PRO A 68 16.26 -4.96 10.62
N LEU A 69 16.89 -4.60 11.73
CA LEU A 69 16.55 -3.39 12.49
C LEU A 69 16.93 -2.11 11.74
N ASN A 70 18.02 -2.14 10.98
CA ASN A 70 18.47 -0.98 10.19
C ASN A 70 17.53 -0.71 9.03
N GLN A 71 17.05 0.52 8.90
CA GLN A 71 16.07 0.92 7.87
C GLN A 71 16.56 0.69 6.44
N VAL A 72 17.80 1.05 6.13
CA VAL A 72 18.35 0.85 4.78
C VAL A 72 18.45 -0.64 4.45
N ALA A 73 18.90 -1.45 5.42
CA ALA A 73 18.99 -2.89 5.26
C ALA A 73 17.60 -3.53 5.01
N ARG A 74 16.57 -3.09 5.73
CA ARG A 74 15.17 -3.54 5.51
C ARG A 74 14.68 -3.22 4.10
N LEU A 75 14.87 -1.98 3.65
CA LEU A 75 14.45 -1.55 2.31
C LEU A 75 15.21 -2.32 1.23
N ARG A 76 16.52 -2.53 1.43
CA ARG A 76 17.36 -3.33 0.55
C ARG A 76 16.88 -4.79 0.46
N GLN A 77 16.57 -5.42 1.61
CA GLN A 77 16.07 -6.79 1.66
C GLN A 77 14.79 -6.94 0.81
N ARG A 78 13.82 -6.03 0.97
CA ARG A 78 12.58 -6.01 0.16
C ARG A 78 12.88 -5.90 -1.33
N CYS A 79 13.75 -4.99 -1.74
CA CYS A 79 14.10 -4.81 -3.15
C CYS A 79 14.80 -6.05 -3.73
N ILE A 80 15.67 -6.70 -2.97
CA ILE A 80 16.33 -7.94 -3.39
C ILE A 80 15.27 -9.02 -3.68
N LYS A 81 14.34 -9.27 -2.75
CA LYS A 81 13.27 -10.26 -2.93
C LYS A 81 12.38 -9.94 -4.13
N ILE A 82 11.97 -8.68 -4.29
CA ILE A 82 11.18 -8.23 -5.46
C ILE A 82 11.93 -8.51 -6.76
N ASN A 83 13.22 -8.18 -6.83
CA ASN A 83 14.02 -8.33 -8.04
C ASN A 83 14.29 -9.81 -8.37
N GLU A 84 14.45 -10.67 -7.37
CA GLU A 84 14.57 -12.12 -7.54
C GLU A 84 13.29 -12.71 -8.14
N LEU A 85 12.14 -12.37 -7.59
CA LEU A 85 10.83 -12.81 -8.09
C LEU A 85 10.57 -12.30 -9.51
N TYR A 86 10.90 -11.03 -9.77
CA TYR A 86 10.78 -10.48 -11.12
C TYR A 86 11.65 -11.23 -12.13
N ARG A 87 12.93 -11.50 -11.81
CA ARG A 87 13.82 -12.27 -12.69
C ARG A 87 13.31 -13.67 -12.98
N LYS A 88 12.73 -14.32 -11.93
CA LYS A 88 12.12 -15.65 -12.04
C LYS A 88 10.94 -15.66 -13.00
N ASP A 89 10.05 -14.67 -12.91
CA ASP A 89 8.74 -14.72 -13.55
C ASP A 89 8.62 -13.89 -14.83
N ARG A 90 9.49 -12.91 -15.09
CA ARG A 90 9.37 -11.96 -16.21
C ARG A 90 9.27 -12.59 -17.60
N LYS A 91 9.73 -13.83 -17.77
CA LYS A 91 9.65 -14.56 -19.04
C LYS A 91 8.26 -15.19 -19.25
N ASN A 92 7.52 -15.42 -18.17
CA ASN A 92 6.24 -16.12 -18.18
C ASN A 92 5.05 -15.15 -18.11
N TYR A 93 5.30 -13.89 -17.77
CA TYR A 93 4.27 -12.88 -17.58
C TYR A 93 4.63 -11.58 -18.29
N THR A 94 3.71 -11.07 -19.10
CA THR A 94 3.88 -9.81 -19.84
C THR A 94 3.73 -8.58 -18.95
N TYR A 95 3.09 -8.75 -17.80
CA TYR A 95 2.76 -7.65 -16.89
C TYR A 95 3.19 -7.96 -15.45
N CYS A 96 4.36 -7.46 -15.07
CA CYS A 96 4.89 -7.57 -13.70
C CYS A 96 4.94 -6.19 -13.05
N ARG A 97 4.41 -6.04 -11.85
CA ARG A 97 4.34 -4.77 -11.11
C ARG A 97 4.67 -4.98 -9.63
N SER A 98 5.15 -3.91 -9.01
CA SER A 98 5.29 -3.83 -7.55
C SER A 98 4.40 -2.72 -6.99
N ILE A 99 3.70 -3.00 -5.91
CA ILE A 99 2.82 -2.06 -5.22
C ILE A 99 3.29 -1.96 -3.77
N PHE A 100 3.58 -0.72 -3.33
CA PHE A 100 4.02 -0.42 -1.97
C PHE A 100 2.91 0.37 -1.30
N LEU A 101 2.29 -0.21 -0.26
CA LEU A 101 1.18 0.41 0.45
C LEU A 101 1.65 1.00 1.77
N HIS A 102 1.29 2.24 2.00
CA HIS A 102 1.62 3.02 3.18
C HIS A 102 0.43 3.86 3.64
N VAL A 103 0.52 4.37 4.86
CA VAL A 103 -0.41 5.37 5.39
C VAL A 103 0.39 6.55 5.89
N ASP A 104 0.20 7.71 5.27
CA ASP A 104 0.93 8.95 5.59
C ASP A 104 0.61 9.43 7.02
N SER A 105 1.52 10.21 7.59
CA SER A 105 1.35 10.88 8.87
C SER A 105 1.65 12.36 8.73
N ARG A 106 0.60 13.17 8.77
CA ARG A 106 0.67 14.64 8.68
C ARG A 106 -0.01 15.27 9.89
N SER A 107 -0.14 16.59 9.89
CA SER A 107 -0.90 17.27 10.95
C SER A 107 -2.36 16.76 11.00
N LYS A 108 -2.94 16.71 12.19
CA LYS A 108 -4.32 16.23 12.41
C LYS A 108 -5.37 16.98 11.58
N ARG A 109 -5.13 18.25 11.27
CA ARG A 109 -6.04 19.08 10.48
C ARG A 109 -5.95 18.82 8.97
N HIS A 110 -4.90 18.13 8.51
CA HIS A 110 -4.67 17.91 7.10
C HIS A 110 -5.35 16.63 6.65
N GLN A 111 -6.52 16.76 6.04
CA GLN A 111 -7.18 15.66 5.33
C GLN A 111 -6.46 15.42 4.02
N THR A 112 -6.22 14.16 3.69
CA THR A 112 -5.64 13.76 2.41
C THR A 112 -6.52 12.71 1.74
N ASP A 113 -6.49 12.70 0.41
CA ASP A 113 -6.94 11.53 -0.33
C ASP A 113 -5.76 10.58 -0.57
N VAL A 114 -5.90 9.68 -1.51
CA VAL A 114 -4.85 8.72 -1.82
C VAL A 114 -3.82 9.35 -2.76
N PHE A 115 -2.54 9.28 -2.40
CA PHE A 115 -1.44 9.75 -3.23
C PHE A 115 -0.70 8.58 -3.88
N PHE A 116 -0.27 8.79 -5.13
CA PHE A 116 0.41 7.79 -5.92
C PHE A 116 1.76 8.32 -6.38
N TYR A 117 2.83 7.73 -5.88
CA TYR A 117 4.18 8.11 -6.28
C TYR A 117 4.78 7.08 -7.23
N HIS A 118 5.55 7.55 -8.20
CA HIS A 118 6.27 6.72 -9.17
C HIS A 118 7.75 7.08 -9.21
N ALA A 119 8.58 6.17 -9.72
CA ALA A 119 9.98 6.48 -9.97
C ALA A 119 10.10 7.60 -11.03
N PRO A 120 10.97 8.61 -10.84
CA PRO A 120 11.05 9.79 -11.71
C PRO A 120 11.25 9.44 -13.19
N ASN A 121 12.08 8.45 -13.49
CA ASN A 121 12.49 8.08 -14.85
C ASN A 121 11.78 6.83 -15.41
N SER A 122 10.64 6.45 -14.84
CA SER A 122 9.89 5.27 -15.29
C SER A 122 8.52 5.62 -15.86
N ALA A 123 8.42 5.63 -17.19
CA ALA A 123 7.14 5.83 -17.88
C ALA A 123 6.08 4.78 -17.50
N ASN A 124 6.50 3.52 -17.29
CA ASN A 124 5.60 2.45 -16.88
C ASN A 124 5.08 2.64 -15.44
N SER A 125 5.93 3.09 -14.52
CA SER A 125 5.53 3.42 -13.15
C SER A 125 4.57 4.62 -13.13
N LYS A 126 4.86 5.66 -13.92
CA LYS A 126 3.98 6.83 -14.08
C LYS A 126 2.61 6.42 -14.62
N ARG A 127 2.58 5.58 -15.67
CA ARG A 127 1.32 5.08 -16.24
C ARG A 127 0.51 4.30 -15.21
N LEU A 128 1.15 3.39 -14.45
CA LEU A 128 0.49 2.63 -13.39
C LEU A 128 -0.13 3.57 -12.34
N ALA A 129 0.66 4.52 -11.81
CA ALA A 129 0.21 5.49 -10.83
C ALA A 129 -0.96 6.35 -11.35
N THR A 130 -0.88 6.81 -12.59
CA THR A 130 -1.94 7.60 -13.23
C THR A 130 -3.23 6.79 -13.42
N THR A 131 -3.13 5.54 -13.87
CA THR A 131 -4.30 4.66 -14.01
C THR A 131 -4.99 4.43 -12.67
N MET A 132 -4.23 4.13 -11.61
CA MET A 132 -4.80 3.99 -10.27
C MET A 132 -5.47 5.28 -9.78
N LYS A 133 -4.80 6.43 -9.92
CA LYS A 133 -5.38 7.74 -9.55
C LYS A 133 -6.71 8.00 -10.24
N ASN A 134 -6.77 7.78 -11.55
CA ASN A 134 -8.00 8.01 -12.32
C ASN A 134 -9.13 7.06 -11.89
N THR A 135 -8.79 5.81 -11.56
CA THR A 135 -9.77 4.86 -11.01
C THR A 135 -10.32 5.37 -9.68
N PHE A 136 -9.45 5.80 -8.77
CA PHE A 136 -9.87 6.35 -7.47
C PHE A 136 -10.76 7.59 -7.65
N GLU A 137 -10.36 8.54 -8.48
CA GLU A 137 -11.16 9.75 -8.78
C GLU A 137 -12.57 9.37 -9.25
N SER A 138 -12.68 8.51 -10.26
CA SER A 138 -13.97 8.02 -10.77
C SER A 138 -14.81 7.31 -9.69
N LYS A 139 -14.17 6.54 -8.81
CA LYS A 139 -14.87 5.87 -7.71
C LYS A 139 -15.32 6.84 -6.63
N TYR A 140 -14.52 7.86 -6.32
CA TYR A 140 -14.93 8.92 -5.41
C TYR A 140 -16.11 9.71 -5.97
N ASP A 141 -16.07 10.09 -7.24
CA ASP A 141 -17.20 10.79 -7.88
C ASP A 141 -18.49 9.98 -7.83
N LYS A 142 -18.39 8.67 -8.05
CA LYS A 142 -19.54 7.77 -7.97
C LYS A 142 -20.09 7.56 -6.57
N HIS A 143 -19.22 7.37 -5.57
CA HIS A 143 -19.62 6.94 -4.22
C HIS A 143 -19.70 8.09 -3.20
N GLN A 144 -19.10 9.24 -3.52
CA GLN A 144 -19.09 10.45 -2.70
C GLN A 144 -19.30 11.70 -3.59
N PRO A 145 -20.46 11.80 -4.26
CA PRO A 145 -20.72 12.90 -5.19
C PRO A 145 -20.60 14.25 -4.47
N ASN A 146 -20.11 15.25 -5.18
CA ASN A 146 -19.87 16.62 -4.68
C ASN A 146 -18.78 16.77 -3.62
N ARG A 147 -18.06 15.71 -3.25
CA ARG A 147 -16.92 15.79 -2.34
C ARG A 147 -15.63 16.24 -3.03
N GLY A 148 -15.47 15.83 -4.27
CA GLY A 148 -14.22 15.95 -5.01
C GLY A 148 -13.16 14.91 -4.59
N PHE A 149 -12.07 14.87 -5.34
CA PHE A 149 -10.91 14.03 -5.07
C PHE A 149 -9.63 14.87 -5.16
N THR A 150 -8.85 14.91 -4.10
CA THR A 150 -7.61 15.72 -4.00
C THR A 150 -6.34 14.88 -4.13
N GLY A 151 -6.48 13.58 -4.44
CA GLY A 151 -5.35 12.69 -4.63
C GLY A 151 -4.52 13.03 -5.86
N THR A 152 -3.22 12.85 -5.77
CA THR A 152 -2.26 13.27 -6.79
C THR A 152 -1.37 12.14 -7.26
N VAL A 153 -0.80 12.32 -8.46
CA VAL A 153 0.32 11.52 -8.97
C VAL A 153 1.57 12.40 -9.03
N GLY A 154 2.69 11.88 -8.55
CA GLY A 154 3.94 12.63 -8.61
C GLY A 154 5.19 11.73 -8.65
N PRO A 155 6.29 12.22 -9.22
CA PRO A 155 7.57 11.54 -9.14
C PRO A 155 8.14 11.66 -7.72
N ARG A 156 8.71 10.56 -7.20
CA ARG A 156 9.41 10.58 -5.92
C ARG A 156 10.57 9.59 -5.93
N ASN A 157 11.75 10.05 -5.53
CA ASN A 157 12.94 9.21 -5.44
C ASN A 157 12.93 8.42 -4.12
N LEU A 158 12.00 7.48 -3.98
CA LEU A 158 11.92 6.57 -2.84
C LEU A 158 12.81 5.35 -3.09
N TYR A 159 13.50 4.90 -2.04
CA TYR A 159 14.44 3.78 -2.14
C TYR A 159 13.84 2.55 -2.85
N VAL A 160 12.64 2.15 -2.46
CA VAL A 160 11.97 0.97 -3.03
C VAL A 160 11.57 1.16 -4.50
N LEU A 161 11.20 2.38 -4.91
CA LEU A 161 10.89 2.70 -6.30
C LEU A 161 12.16 2.77 -7.17
N ALA A 162 13.25 3.27 -6.61
CA ALA A 162 14.53 3.42 -7.32
C ALA A 162 15.28 2.09 -7.48
N ASN A 163 15.10 1.14 -6.54
CA ASN A 163 15.87 -0.10 -6.48
C ASN A 163 15.06 -1.36 -6.83
N SER A 164 13.78 -1.23 -7.17
CA SER A 164 12.96 -2.34 -7.67
C SER A 164 12.91 -2.32 -9.21
N THR A 165 13.19 -3.46 -9.83
CA THR A 165 13.23 -3.60 -11.29
C THR A 165 11.85 -3.54 -11.95
N PRO A 166 10.80 -4.22 -11.44
CA PRO A 166 9.46 -4.08 -12.02
C PRO A 166 8.93 -2.66 -11.85
N ALA A 167 8.11 -2.21 -12.79
CA ALA A 167 7.44 -0.92 -12.64
C ALA A 167 6.64 -0.90 -11.34
N GLY A 168 6.90 0.10 -10.49
CA GLY A 168 6.34 0.19 -9.15
C GLY A 168 5.50 1.44 -8.93
N VAL A 169 4.54 1.34 -8.03
CA VAL A 169 3.79 2.46 -7.48
C VAL A 169 3.87 2.42 -5.96
N PHE A 170 4.08 3.58 -5.36
CA PHE A 170 4.02 3.78 -3.91
C PHE A 170 2.74 4.55 -3.60
N VAL A 171 1.89 3.98 -2.77
CA VAL A 171 0.55 4.49 -2.50
C VAL A 171 0.45 4.88 -1.03
N GLU A 172 0.12 6.15 -0.79
CA GLU A 172 -0.26 6.67 0.52
C GLU A 172 -1.79 6.67 0.62
N LEU A 173 -2.33 5.81 1.47
CA LEU A 173 -3.77 5.54 1.55
C LEU A 173 -4.57 6.62 2.28
N GLY A 174 -3.91 7.61 2.87
CA GLY A 174 -4.50 8.71 3.63
C GLY A 174 -3.64 9.11 4.82
N ASN A 175 -4.10 10.07 5.63
CA ASN A 175 -3.40 10.56 6.81
C ASN A 175 -3.93 9.88 8.08
N ILE A 176 -3.09 9.05 8.73
CA ILE A 176 -3.47 8.30 9.93
C ILE A 176 -3.78 9.20 11.15
N GLN A 177 -3.35 10.49 11.12
CA GLN A 177 -3.62 11.46 12.17
C GLN A 177 -4.97 12.16 12.00
N ASN A 178 -5.56 12.16 10.81
CA ASN A 178 -6.78 12.86 10.51
C ASN A 178 -8.00 11.99 10.78
N THR A 179 -8.95 12.47 11.55
CA THR A 179 -10.16 11.71 11.97
C THR A 179 -11.06 11.30 10.80
N PHE A 180 -11.09 12.09 9.73
CA PHE A 180 -11.86 11.74 8.54
C PHE A 180 -11.17 10.62 7.75
N ASP A 181 -9.86 10.73 7.57
CA ASP A 181 -9.07 9.74 6.84
C ASP A 181 -9.00 8.41 7.59
N GLN A 182 -8.99 8.44 8.92
CA GLN A 182 -9.03 7.24 9.77
C GLN A 182 -10.20 6.30 9.44
N ARG A 183 -11.32 6.83 8.93
CA ARG A 183 -12.47 6.00 8.51
C ARG A 183 -12.11 5.01 7.39
N ARG A 184 -11.11 5.34 6.56
CA ARG A 184 -10.63 4.43 5.51
C ARG A 184 -9.99 3.19 6.09
N PHE A 185 -9.43 3.31 7.29
CA PHE A 185 -8.68 2.25 7.95
C PHE A 185 -9.54 1.47 8.94
N VAL A 186 -10.29 2.16 9.80
CA VAL A 186 -11.05 1.51 10.88
C VAL A 186 -12.39 0.90 10.43
N ILE A 187 -12.83 1.14 9.20
CA ILE A 187 -14.02 0.52 8.63
C ILE A 187 -13.58 -0.53 7.61
N SER A 188 -13.86 -1.81 7.88
CA SER A 188 -13.36 -2.92 7.06
C SER A 188 -13.84 -2.85 5.61
N SER A 189 -15.09 -2.43 5.37
CA SER A 189 -15.63 -2.23 4.02
C SER A 189 -14.89 -1.13 3.25
N ASN A 190 -14.37 -0.11 3.93
CA ASN A 190 -13.56 0.93 3.30
C ASN A 190 -12.17 0.38 2.93
N ARG A 191 -11.54 -0.46 3.77
CA ARG A 191 -10.30 -1.18 3.41
C ARG A 191 -10.51 -2.07 2.19
N GLN A 192 -11.66 -2.77 2.14
CA GLN A 192 -12.02 -3.57 0.97
C GLN A 192 -12.22 -2.70 -0.29
N ALA A 193 -12.84 -1.52 -0.15
CA ALA A 193 -13.00 -0.59 -1.27
C ALA A 193 -11.66 -0.07 -1.77
N LEU A 194 -10.75 0.35 -0.88
CA LEU A 194 -9.39 0.75 -1.25
C LEU A 194 -8.68 -0.34 -2.06
N ALA A 195 -8.71 -1.59 -1.58
CA ALA A 195 -8.12 -2.74 -2.27
C ALA A 195 -8.74 -2.96 -3.65
N LYS A 196 -10.07 -2.93 -3.74
CA LYS A 196 -10.79 -3.15 -5.01
C LYS A 196 -10.53 -2.07 -6.05
N TRP A 197 -10.29 -0.83 -5.63
CA TRP A 197 -10.05 0.29 -6.54
C TRP A 197 -8.61 0.35 -7.06
N MET A 198 -7.71 -0.45 -6.51
CA MET A 198 -6.33 -0.60 -6.97
C MET A 198 -6.13 -1.71 -8.04
N MET A 199 -7.19 -2.45 -8.35
CA MET A 199 -7.19 -3.49 -9.39
C MET A 199 -7.15 -2.94 -10.80
#